data_f5ffb92bfeba8127e42134c88b01f809
#
_entry.id   f5ffb92bfeba8127e42134c88b01f809
#
_cell.length_a   1.000
_cell.length_b   1.000
_cell.length_c   1.000
_cell.angle_alpha   90.00
_cell.angle_beta   90.00
_cell.angle_gamma   90.00
#
_symmetry.space_group_name_H-M   'P 1'
#
loop_
_entity.id
_entity.type
_entity.pdbx_description
1 polymer ?
#
loop_
_entity_poly.entity_id
_entity_poly.type
_entity_poly.pdbx_seq_one_letter_code
_entity_poly.pdbx_strand_id
1 'polypeptide(L)'
;MMLPVRLKFSRSYKLINKMRAIKKVKKFIEHSPESTTGLVYSRLILSLEAEEDFRIKEQYKLNAHDFELALELMKDWRIDRFYIGKAKAFDMATHASDLANK
;
A
#
# COMPACT_ATOMS: atom_id res chain seq x y z
N MET A 1 -33.90 11.61 1.03
CA MET A 1 -33.23 11.85 2.31
C MET A 1 -32.28 10.73 2.69
N MET A 2 -32.63 9.54 2.37
CA MET A 2 -31.76 8.40 2.67
C MET A 2 -30.44 8.45 1.92
N LEU A 3 -30.46 9.01 0.71
CA LEU A 3 -29.29 9.02 -0.13
C LEU A 3 -28.07 9.72 0.50
N PRO A 4 -28.19 10.89 1.08
CA PRO A 4 -27.03 11.53 1.70
C PRO A 4 -26.41 10.69 2.80
N VAL A 5 -27.24 10.09 3.63
CA VAL A 5 -26.77 9.24 4.71
C VAL A 5 -26.10 7.99 4.14
N ARG A 6 -26.74 7.42 3.15
CA ARG A 6 -26.23 6.21 2.52
C ARG A 6 -24.87 6.44 1.87
N LEU A 7 -24.74 7.56 1.17
CA LEU A 7 -23.47 7.92 0.53
C LEU A 7 -22.37 8.11 1.57
N LYS A 8 -22.70 8.79 2.65
CA LYS A 8 -21.76 9.02 3.72
C LYS A 8 -21.31 7.71 4.32
N PHE A 9 -22.24 6.80 4.52
CA PHE A 9 -21.94 5.50 5.08
C PHE A 9 -21.04 4.68 4.16
N SER A 10 -21.33 4.69 2.87
CA SER A 10 -20.50 4.02 1.88
C SER A 10 -19.09 4.56 1.86
N ARG A 11 -18.95 5.86 1.98
CA ARG A 11 -17.65 6.49 2.01
C ARG A 11 -16.84 6.03 3.21
N SER A 12 -17.49 5.95 4.36
CA SER A 12 -16.82 5.46 5.56
C SER A 12 -16.33 4.03 5.37
N TYR A 13 -17.17 3.21 4.78
CA TYR A 13 -16.82 1.84 4.54
C TYR A 13 -15.60 1.73 3.61
N LYS A 14 -15.57 2.52 2.56
CA LYS A 14 -14.45 2.53 1.64
C LYS A 14 -13.17 3.00 2.33
N LEU A 15 -13.26 3.99 3.18
CA LEU A 15 -12.12 4.47 3.94
C LEU A 15 -11.55 3.37 4.82
N ILE A 16 -12.43 2.60 5.46
CA ILE A 16 -11.98 1.50 6.30
C ILE A 16 -11.25 0.46 5.48
N ASN A 17 -11.75 0.15 4.29
CA ASN A 17 -11.09 -0.81 3.40
C ASN A 17 -9.72 -0.31 2.95
N LYS A 18 -9.61 0.98 2.63
CA LYS A 18 -8.34 1.58 2.24
C LYS A 18 -7.34 1.47 3.38
N MET A 19 -7.78 1.82 4.58
CA MET A 19 -6.92 1.69 5.76
C MET A 19 -6.46 0.25 5.94
N ARG A 20 -7.34 -0.68 5.63
CA ARG A 20 -7.03 -2.09 5.78
C ARG A 20 -5.89 -2.52 4.84
N ALA A 21 -5.94 -2.11 3.58
CA ALA A 21 -4.91 -2.49 2.62
C ALA A 21 -3.56 -1.90 3.02
N ILE A 22 -3.53 -0.62 3.34
CA ILE A 22 -2.29 0.04 3.76
C ILE A 22 -1.76 -0.59 5.04
N LYS A 23 -2.65 -0.89 5.97
CA LYS A 23 -2.25 -1.49 7.24
C LYS A 23 -1.64 -2.87 7.03
N LYS A 24 -2.24 -3.67 6.17
CA LYS A 24 -1.73 -5.01 5.90
C LYS A 24 -0.34 -4.95 5.29
N VAL A 25 -0.14 -4.06 4.33
CA VAL A 25 1.15 -3.90 3.69
C VAL A 25 2.18 -3.40 4.69
N LYS A 26 1.82 -2.41 5.51
CA LYS A 26 2.73 -1.91 6.54
C LYS A 26 3.15 -3.01 7.49
N LYS A 27 2.20 -3.81 7.95
CA LYS A 27 2.50 -4.91 8.86
C LYS A 27 3.44 -5.91 8.21
N PHE A 28 3.21 -6.20 6.95
CA PHE A 28 4.08 -7.13 6.25
C PHE A 28 5.51 -6.62 6.19
N ILE A 29 5.66 -5.35 5.81
CA ILE A 29 7.00 -4.75 5.73
C ILE A 29 7.65 -4.71 7.11
N GLU A 30 6.87 -4.40 8.14
CA GLU A 30 7.36 -4.34 9.51
C GLU A 30 7.92 -5.68 9.98
N HIS A 31 7.22 -6.76 9.67
CA HIS A 31 7.61 -8.09 10.12
C HIS A 31 8.69 -8.71 9.25
N SER A 32 8.74 -8.38 7.97
CA SER A 32 9.65 -9.01 7.04
C SER A 32 10.21 -8.01 6.04
N PRO A 33 10.96 -6.99 6.53
CA PRO A 33 11.43 -5.91 5.67
C PRO A 33 12.40 -6.36 4.59
N GLU A 34 13.13 -7.44 4.81
CA GLU A 34 14.12 -7.90 3.86
C GLU A 34 13.66 -9.10 3.04
N SER A 35 12.40 -9.52 3.20
CA SER A 35 11.86 -10.59 2.38
C SER A 35 11.61 -10.08 0.96
N THR A 36 11.55 -11.00 0.01
CA THR A 36 11.28 -10.64 -1.38
C THR A 36 9.96 -9.86 -1.49
N THR A 37 8.91 -10.37 -0.86
CA THR A 37 7.60 -9.71 -0.89
C THR A 37 7.66 -8.34 -0.22
N GLY A 38 8.32 -8.26 0.93
CA GLY A 38 8.48 -6.99 1.64
C GLY A 38 9.18 -5.94 0.80
N LEU A 39 10.21 -6.36 0.06
CA LEU A 39 10.94 -5.44 -0.82
C LEU A 39 10.08 -4.98 -1.98
N VAL A 40 9.30 -5.87 -2.57
CA VAL A 40 8.40 -5.49 -3.66
C VAL A 40 7.39 -4.47 -3.17
N TYR A 41 6.77 -4.71 -2.02
CA TYR A 41 5.83 -3.77 -1.43
C TYR A 41 6.50 -2.42 -1.15
N SER A 42 7.73 -2.45 -0.62
CA SER A 42 8.46 -1.21 -0.31
C SER A 42 8.72 -0.41 -1.57
N ARG A 43 9.17 -1.06 -2.63
CA ARG A 43 9.42 -0.40 -3.90
C ARG A 43 8.14 0.18 -4.49
N LEU A 44 7.04 -0.55 -4.35
CA LEU A 44 5.75 -0.06 -4.84
C LEU A 44 5.33 1.20 -4.10
N ILE A 45 5.42 1.21 -2.78
CA ILE A 45 5.06 2.38 -1.99
C ILE A 45 5.94 3.57 -2.33
N LEU A 46 7.24 3.35 -2.46
CA LEU A 46 8.15 4.43 -2.81
C LEU A 46 7.82 5.02 -4.18
N SER A 47 7.50 4.15 -5.15
CA SER A 47 7.12 4.61 -6.48
C SER A 47 5.83 5.41 -6.46
N LEU A 48 4.85 4.94 -5.69
CA LEU A 48 3.57 5.64 -5.58
C LEU A 48 3.73 7.01 -4.93
N GLU A 49 4.53 7.09 -3.88
CA GLU A 49 4.71 8.36 -3.17
C GLU A 49 5.52 9.35 -3.99
N ALA A 50 6.59 8.90 -4.61
CA ALA A 50 7.47 9.76 -5.40
C ALA A 50 6.99 9.94 -6.84
N GLU A 51 5.94 9.24 -7.23
CA GLU A 51 5.41 9.28 -8.59
C GLU A 51 6.49 8.88 -9.60
N GLU A 52 7.23 7.84 -9.24
CA GLU A 52 8.29 7.30 -10.08
C GLU A 52 7.90 5.96 -10.67
N ASP A 53 8.69 5.51 -11.63
CA ASP A 53 8.41 4.26 -12.30
C ASP A 53 8.57 3.07 -11.37
N PHE A 54 7.71 2.09 -11.55
CA PHE A 54 7.79 0.82 -10.86
C PHE A 54 7.93 -0.26 -11.93
N ARG A 55 8.92 -1.14 -11.78
CA ARG A 55 9.11 -2.22 -12.73
C ARG A 55 7.97 -3.21 -12.63
N ILE A 56 7.17 -3.29 -13.64
CA ILE A 56 5.97 -4.13 -13.61
C ILE A 56 6.31 -5.61 -13.40
N LYS A 57 7.47 -6.04 -13.81
CA LYS A 57 7.87 -7.44 -13.64
C LYS A 57 8.12 -7.81 -12.18
N GLU A 58 8.27 -6.82 -11.30
CA GLU A 58 8.43 -7.12 -9.87
C GLU A 58 7.21 -7.83 -9.31
N GLN A 59 6.05 -7.64 -9.90
CA GLN A 59 4.83 -8.29 -9.45
C GLN A 59 4.91 -9.81 -9.55
N TYR A 60 5.75 -10.33 -10.43
CA TYR A 60 5.88 -11.78 -10.58
C TYR A 60 6.52 -12.43 -9.36
N LYS A 61 7.14 -11.65 -8.51
CA LYS A 61 7.72 -12.16 -7.27
C LYS A 61 6.68 -12.36 -6.19
N LEU A 62 5.46 -11.87 -6.41
CA LEU A 62 4.37 -11.98 -5.45
C LEU A 62 3.51 -13.19 -5.79
N ASN A 63 3.03 -13.90 -4.75
CA ASN A 63 2.02 -14.93 -5.00
C ASN A 63 0.68 -14.25 -5.26
N ALA A 64 -0.34 -15.04 -5.60
CA ALA A 64 -1.64 -14.49 -5.97
C ALA A 64 -2.25 -13.62 -4.87
N HIS A 65 -2.14 -14.08 -3.63
CA HIS A 65 -2.69 -13.35 -2.49
C HIS A 65 -1.98 -12.02 -2.28
N ASP A 66 -0.66 -12.03 -2.33
CA ASP A 66 0.14 -10.82 -2.12
C ASP A 66 -0.02 -9.86 -3.27
N PHE A 67 -0.21 -10.37 -4.47
CA PHE A 67 -0.47 -9.55 -5.64
C PHE A 67 -1.82 -8.84 -5.51
N GLU A 68 -2.84 -9.55 -5.03
CA GLU A 68 -4.15 -8.94 -4.81
C GLU A 68 -4.05 -7.77 -3.85
N LEU A 69 -3.27 -7.94 -2.78
CA LEU A 69 -3.09 -6.88 -1.81
C LEU A 69 -2.38 -5.68 -2.43
N ALA A 70 -1.41 -5.93 -3.30
CA ALA A 70 -0.72 -4.85 -4.01
C ALA A 70 -1.69 -4.06 -4.89
N LEU A 71 -2.60 -4.77 -5.57
CA LEU A 71 -3.62 -4.10 -6.39
C LEU A 71 -4.54 -3.24 -5.54
N GLU A 72 -4.96 -3.75 -4.40
CA GLU A 72 -5.80 -2.97 -3.50
C GLU A 72 -5.08 -1.73 -2.99
N LEU A 73 -3.81 -1.87 -2.67
CA LEU A 73 -3.00 -0.74 -2.24
C LEU A 73 -2.95 0.34 -3.31
N MET A 74 -2.72 -0.06 -4.56
CA MET A 74 -2.65 0.90 -5.66
C MET A 74 -3.99 1.61 -5.88
N LYS A 75 -5.08 0.88 -5.79
CA LYS A 75 -6.43 1.46 -5.94
C LYS A 75 -6.67 2.49 -4.86
N ASP A 76 -6.38 2.14 -3.62
CA ASP A 76 -6.61 3.03 -2.50
C ASP A 76 -5.73 4.28 -2.60
N TRP A 77 -4.49 4.09 -3.00
CA TRP A 77 -3.55 5.20 -3.14
C TRP A 77 -4.03 6.20 -4.17
N ARG A 78 -4.54 5.69 -5.28
CA ARG A 78 -5.04 6.54 -6.35
C ARG A 78 -6.25 7.36 -5.91
N ILE A 79 -7.13 6.76 -5.11
CA ILE A 79 -8.35 7.44 -4.68
C ILE A 79 -8.08 8.50 -3.62
N ASP A 80 -7.18 8.19 -2.68
CA ASP A 80 -6.93 9.11 -1.58
C ASP A 80 -5.43 9.30 -1.36
N ARG A 81 -4.89 10.30 -2.02
CA ARG A 81 -3.46 10.56 -1.98
C ARG A 81 -2.98 11.21 -0.68
N PHE A 82 -3.92 11.69 0.12
CA PHE A 82 -3.56 12.46 1.31
C PHE A 82 -3.83 11.72 2.61
N TYR A 83 -4.12 10.43 2.54
CA TYR A 83 -4.37 9.66 3.74
C TYR A 83 -3.09 9.56 4.58
N ILE A 84 -3.23 9.88 5.87
CA ILE A 84 -2.09 9.90 6.80
C ILE A 84 -1.34 8.57 6.86
N GLY A 85 -2.04 7.45 6.74
CA GLY A 85 -1.42 6.15 6.76
C GLY A 85 -0.34 5.95 5.71
N LYS A 86 -0.43 6.70 4.63
CA LYS A 86 0.57 6.60 3.56
C LYS A 86 1.92 7.13 3.99
N ALA A 87 1.95 8.17 4.79
CA ALA A 87 3.21 8.73 5.26
C ALA A 87 4.00 7.69 6.05
N LYS A 88 3.32 6.99 6.94
CA LYS A 88 3.97 5.94 7.73
C LYS A 88 4.42 4.78 6.85
N ALA A 89 3.61 4.42 5.87
CA ALA A 89 3.99 3.34 4.96
C ALA A 89 5.21 3.73 4.14
N PHE A 90 5.29 4.97 3.73
CA PHE A 90 6.44 5.47 2.99
C PHE A 90 7.71 5.39 3.84
N ASP A 91 7.62 5.80 5.09
CA ASP A 91 8.77 5.72 6.01
C ASP A 91 9.24 4.29 6.19
N MET A 92 8.32 3.37 6.36
CA MET A 92 8.67 1.97 6.51
C MET A 92 9.31 1.40 5.25
N ALA A 93 8.79 1.80 4.09
CA ALA A 93 9.33 1.33 2.81
C ALA A 93 10.74 1.86 2.60
N THR A 94 10.98 3.10 2.97
CA THR A 94 12.32 3.69 2.88
C THR A 94 13.29 2.92 3.78
N HIS A 95 12.86 2.65 5.00
CA HIS A 95 13.69 1.90 5.94
C HIS A 95 14.03 0.51 5.42
N ALA A 96 13.04 -0.20 4.89
CA ALA A 96 13.26 -1.53 4.34
C ALA A 96 14.22 -1.50 3.16
N SER A 97 14.06 -0.50 2.29
CA SER A 97 14.94 -0.32 1.13
C SER A 97 16.37 -0.06 1.56
N ASP A 98 16.54 0.77 2.59
CA ASP A 98 17.86 1.06 3.13
C ASP A 98 18.52 -0.20 3.71
N LEU A 99 17.74 -1.02 4.41
CA LEU A 99 18.25 -2.27 4.95
C LEU A 99 18.72 -3.20 3.84
N ALA A 100 17.98 -3.25 2.75
CA ALA A 100 18.33 -4.12 1.64
C ALA A 100 19.61 -3.67 0.94
N ASN A 101 19.90 -2.37 0.98
CA ASN A 101 21.06 -1.81 0.29
C ASN A 101 22.32 -1.82 1.14
N LYS A 102 22.21 -2.32 2.36
CA LYS A 102 23.39 -2.47 3.21
C LYS A 102 24.08 -3.80 2.89
#